data_b4a0b6b84c422c1779345eb09934ba2f
#
_entry.id   b4a0b6b84c422c1779345eb09934ba2f
#
_cell.length_a   1.000
_cell.length_b   1.000
_cell.length_c   1.000
_cell.angle_alpha   90.00
_cell.angle_beta   90.00
_cell.angle_gamma   90.00
#
_symmetry.space_group_name_H-M   'P 1'
#
loop_
_entity.id
_entity.type
_entity.pdbx_description
1 polymer ?
#
loop_
_entity_poly.entity_id
_entity_poly.type
_entity_poly.pdbx_seq_one_letter_code
_entity_poly.pdbx_strand_id
1 'polypeptide(L)'
;ALAQSFDGRYFLDHAQRDAAGELRPAGDISEIGQYYAALFGGLDLREPRYRRLRESITGDFAPGSGARDPRIVPVNAFIGVYLRLETLFRMGEHSLMLRDIEDFFGQMEAYTGTLWENRDFHGSYDHGFASYVASLLIASRQPPCQP
;
A
#
# COMPACT_ATOMS: atom_id res chain seq x y z
N ALA A 1 -18.62 5.01 9.23
CA ALA A 1 -18.49 4.08 8.10
C ALA A 1 -17.17 3.32 8.13
N LEU A 2 -16.00 3.99 8.04
CA LEU A 2 -14.70 3.30 7.99
C LEU A 2 -14.43 2.37 9.19
N ALA A 3 -14.74 2.82 10.41
CA ALA A 3 -14.56 2.00 11.61
C ALA A 3 -15.39 0.71 11.62
N GLN A 4 -16.49 0.66 10.89
CA GLN A 4 -17.37 -0.51 10.79
C GLN A 4 -16.85 -1.56 9.78
N SER A 5 -15.97 -1.16 8.86
CA SER A 5 -15.35 -2.07 7.90
C SER A 5 -14.06 -2.72 8.42
N PHE A 6 -13.59 -2.36 9.62
CA PHE A 6 -12.38 -2.93 10.23
C PHE A 6 -12.71 -4.21 11.01
N ASP A 7 -12.16 -5.33 10.60
CA ASP A 7 -12.39 -6.65 11.21
C ASP A 7 -11.47 -6.96 12.42
N GLY A 8 -10.63 -6.00 12.82
CA GLY A 8 -9.60 -6.16 13.87
C GLY A 8 -8.20 -6.44 13.33
N ARG A 9 -8.08 -6.67 12.02
CA ARG A 9 -6.80 -6.79 11.30
C ARG A 9 -6.78 -5.97 10.01
N TYR A 10 -7.86 -6.05 9.22
CA TYR A 10 -7.96 -5.43 7.90
C TYR A 10 -9.24 -4.62 7.75
N PHE A 11 -9.21 -3.66 6.84
CA PHE A 11 -10.41 -3.00 6.33
C PHE A 11 -10.97 -3.82 5.17
N LEU A 12 -12.27 -4.08 5.21
CA LEU A 12 -13.01 -4.73 4.13
C LEU A 12 -13.32 -3.70 3.03
N ASP A 13 -13.15 -4.09 1.78
CA ASP A 13 -13.18 -3.16 0.64
C ASP A 13 -14.56 -2.56 0.39
N HIS A 14 -15.62 -3.30 0.68
CA HIS A 14 -16.98 -2.85 0.43
C HIS A 14 -18.01 -3.44 1.40
N ALA A 15 -19.23 -2.96 1.30
CA ALA A 15 -20.37 -3.50 2.02
C ALA A 15 -21.45 -3.94 1.02
N GLN A 16 -22.14 -5.02 1.33
CA GLN A 16 -23.28 -5.54 0.57
C GLN A 16 -24.56 -5.41 1.40
N ARG A 17 -25.71 -5.28 0.71
CA ARG A 17 -27.00 -5.33 1.39
C ARG A 17 -27.38 -6.78 1.65
N ASP A 18 -27.76 -7.07 2.88
CA ASP A 18 -28.33 -8.36 3.23
C ASP A 18 -29.81 -8.47 2.80
N ALA A 19 -30.43 -9.61 3.07
CA ALA A 19 -31.85 -9.85 2.74
C ALA A 19 -32.84 -8.89 3.42
N ALA A 20 -32.43 -8.25 4.53
CA ALA A 20 -33.21 -7.21 5.22
C ALA A 20 -32.94 -5.80 4.69
N GLY A 21 -32.05 -5.65 3.69
CA GLY A 21 -31.64 -4.38 3.13
C GLY A 21 -30.57 -3.64 3.93
N GLU A 22 -30.06 -4.22 5.00
CA GLU A 22 -29.01 -3.65 5.84
C GLU A 22 -27.63 -3.81 5.20
N LEU A 23 -26.80 -2.75 5.31
CA LEU A 23 -25.41 -2.81 4.83
C LEU A 23 -24.54 -3.62 5.79
N ARG A 24 -23.94 -4.69 5.26
CA ARG A 24 -22.97 -5.54 5.97
C ARG A 24 -21.62 -5.48 5.24
N PRO A 25 -20.49 -5.35 5.96
CA PRO A 25 -19.18 -5.47 5.34
C PRO A 25 -19.04 -6.80 4.61
N ALA A 26 -18.59 -6.77 3.36
CA ALA A 26 -18.29 -7.96 2.58
C ALA A 26 -16.85 -8.43 2.80
N GLY A 27 -16.59 -9.71 2.55
CA GLY A 27 -15.33 -10.36 2.93
C GLY A 27 -14.12 -10.08 2.03
N ASP A 28 -14.27 -9.25 0.99
CA ASP A 28 -13.16 -8.94 0.09
C ASP A 28 -12.19 -7.96 0.74
N ILE A 29 -10.91 -8.24 0.57
CA ILE A 29 -9.83 -7.48 1.17
C ILE A 29 -8.76 -7.25 0.10
N SER A 30 -8.42 -6.00 -0.17
CA SER A 30 -7.30 -5.65 -1.01
C SER A 30 -6.18 -4.96 -0.22
N GLU A 31 -4.97 -5.16 -0.66
CA GLU A 31 -3.81 -4.44 -0.11
C GLU A 31 -3.97 -2.93 -0.30
N ILE A 32 -4.46 -2.51 -1.48
CA ILE A 32 -4.66 -1.09 -1.80
C ILE A 32 -5.71 -0.45 -0.89
N GLY A 33 -6.77 -1.17 -0.51
CA GLY A 33 -7.79 -0.70 0.43
C GLY A 33 -7.22 -0.34 1.79
N GLN A 34 -6.21 -1.08 2.26
CA GLN A 34 -5.52 -0.80 3.51
C GLN A 34 -4.75 0.51 3.46
N TYR A 35 -4.09 0.80 2.33
CA TYR A 35 -3.36 2.06 2.16
C TYR A 35 -4.30 3.25 2.03
N TYR A 36 -5.44 3.11 1.33
CA TYR A 36 -6.47 4.14 1.30
C TYR A 36 -7.01 4.45 2.69
N ALA A 37 -7.29 3.43 3.49
CA ALA A 37 -7.75 3.61 4.86
C ALA A 37 -6.68 4.33 5.71
N ALA A 38 -5.42 3.92 5.60
CA ALA A 38 -4.31 4.51 6.34
C ALA A 38 -4.06 5.98 5.97
N LEU A 39 -4.05 6.30 4.66
CA LEU A 39 -3.68 7.63 4.17
C LEU A 39 -4.82 8.65 4.25
N PHE A 40 -6.05 8.23 3.98
CA PHE A 40 -7.19 9.12 3.81
C PHE A 40 -8.30 8.91 4.86
N GLY A 41 -8.22 7.83 5.64
CA GLY A 41 -9.18 7.53 6.70
C GLY A 41 -8.96 8.27 8.01
N GLY A 42 -7.91 9.09 8.11
CA GLY A 42 -7.57 9.80 9.35
C GLY A 42 -7.11 8.87 10.47
N LEU A 43 -6.48 7.73 10.12
CA LEU A 43 -6.03 6.74 11.09
C LEU A 43 -4.66 7.10 11.65
N ASP A 44 -4.48 6.96 12.96
CA ASP A 44 -3.16 6.86 13.54
C ASP A 44 -2.77 5.38 13.67
N LEU A 45 -1.95 4.90 12.75
CA LEU A 45 -1.48 3.50 12.74
C LEU A 45 -0.65 3.12 13.99
N ARG A 46 -0.27 4.11 14.83
CA ARG A 46 0.40 3.85 16.12
C ARG A 46 -0.57 3.40 17.20
N GLU A 47 -1.87 3.63 17.03
CA GLU A 47 -2.87 3.15 17.97
C GLU A 47 -2.85 1.62 18.11
N PRO A 48 -2.98 1.07 19.33
CA PRO A 48 -2.89 -0.37 19.58
C PRO A 48 -3.87 -1.21 18.76
N ARG A 49 -5.06 -0.68 18.44
CA ARG A 49 -6.07 -1.39 17.64
C ARG A 49 -5.61 -1.67 16.21
N TYR A 50 -4.68 -0.88 15.66
CA TYR A 50 -4.15 -1.05 14.30
C TYR A 50 -2.79 -1.79 14.27
N ARG A 51 -2.33 -2.32 15.41
CA ARG A 51 -1.03 -3.01 15.49
C ARG A 51 -0.90 -4.11 14.45
N ARG A 52 -1.92 -4.97 14.28
CA ARG A 52 -1.90 -6.06 13.31
C ARG A 52 -1.88 -5.55 11.87
N LEU A 53 -2.61 -4.48 11.57
CA LEU A 53 -2.56 -3.84 10.25
C LEU A 53 -1.16 -3.30 9.96
N ARG A 54 -0.55 -2.61 10.92
CA ARG A 54 0.82 -2.11 10.78
C ARG A 54 1.82 -3.25 10.56
N GLU A 55 1.73 -4.34 11.33
CA GLU A 55 2.57 -5.54 11.15
C GLU A 55 2.40 -6.13 9.74
N SER A 56 1.19 -6.20 9.21
CA SER A 56 0.95 -6.66 7.84
C SER A 56 1.53 -5.70 6.80
N ILE A 57 1.38 -4.39 6.96
CA ILE A 57 1.95 -3.40 6.05
C ILE A 57 3.48 -3.50 6.02
N THR A 58 4.13 -3.68 7.16
CA THR A 58 5.61 -3.71 7.25
C THR A 58 6.22 -5.07 6.93
N GLY A 59 5.46 -6.15 7.02
CA GLY A 59 5.92 -7.52 6.83
C GLY A 59 5.19 -8.26 5.72
N ASP A 60 3.92 -8.64 5.95
CA ASP A 60 3.18 -9.54 5.05
C ASP A 60 2.99 -8.96 3.64
N PHE A 61 2.87 -7.64 3.50
CA PHE A 61 2.68 -6.95 2.23
C PHE A 61 3.99 -6.61 1.52
N ALA A 62 5.14 -6.86 2.16
CA ALA A 62 6.42 -6.60 1.53
C ALA A 62 6.56 -7.40 0.23
N PRO A 63 7.11 -6.81 -0.85
CA PRO A 63 7.41 -7.53 -2.07
C PRO A 63 8.25 -8.79 -1.76
N GLY A 64 7.88 -9.93 -2.36
CA GLY A 64 8.59 -11.18 -2.13
C GLY A 64 8.35 -11.85 -0.77
N SER A 65 7.50 -11.29 0.10
CA SER A 65 7.13 -11.93 1.37
C SER A 65 6.36 -13.22 1.10
N GLY A 66 6.81 -14.34 1.67
CA GLY A 66 6.12 -15.64 1.58
C GLY A 66 4.94 -15.79 2.53
N ALA A 67 4.71 -14.82 3.42
CA ALA A 67 3.77 -14.90 4.54
C ALA A 67 2.42 -14.20 4.28
N ARG A 68 2.12 -13.85 3.04
CA ARG A 68 0.90 -13.11 2.67
C ARG A 68 -0.37 -13.92 2.99
N ASP A 69 -1.31 -13.29 3.67
CA ASP A 69 -2.66 -13.85 3.87
C ASP A 69 -3.31 -14.08 2.48
N PRO A 70 -3.74 -15.31 2.16
CA PRO A 70 -4.27 -15.65 0.84
C PRO A 70 -5.58 -14.93 0.49
N ARG A 71 -6.25 -14.32 1.45
CA ARG A 71 -7.46 -13.50 1.23
C ARG A 71 -7.15 -12.11 0.68
N ILE A 72 -5.88 -11.68 0.76
CA ILE A 72 -5.48 -10.34 0.35
C ILE A 72 -5.15 -10.31 -1.14
N VAL A 73 -5.86 -9.48 -1.89
CA VAL A 73 -5.52 -9.16 -3.27
C VAL A 73 -4.32 -8.21 -3.27
N PRO A 74 -3.15 -8.65 -3.80
CA PRO A 74 -1.94 -7.84 -3.76
C PRO A 74 -1.99 -6.68 -4.74
N VAL A 75 -1.21 -5.64 -4.47
CA VAL A 75 -0.95 -4.59 -5.45
C VAL A 75 0.01 -5.11 -6.54
N ASN A 76 -0.24 -4.68 -7.77
CA ASN A 76 0.54 -5.05 -8.94
C ASN A 76 0.92 -3.83 -9.80
N ALA A 77 0.09 -2.78 -9.77
CA ALA A 77 0.27 -1.57 -10.55
C ALA A 77 0.93 -0.46 -9.72
N PHE A 78 1.54 0.50 -10.43
CA PHE A 78 2.24 1.64 -9.83
C PHE A 78 1.40 2.39 -8.79
N ILE A 79 0.08 2.51 -8.99
CA ILE A 79 -0.78 3.26 -8.05
C ILE A 79 -0.82 2.62 -6.66
N GLY A 80 -0.93 1.30 -6.60
CA GLY A 80 -0.92 0.59 -5.33
C GLY A 80 0.44 0.63 -4.65
N VAL A 81 1.51 0.50 -5.44
CA VAL A 81 2.89 0.64 -4.95
C VAL A 81 3.15 2.05 -4.43
N TYR A 82 2.71 3.07 -5.16
CA TYR A 82 2.76 4.47 -4.73
C TYR A 82 2.12 4.66 -3.35
N LEU A 83 0.88 4.19 -3.16
CA LEU A 83 0.18 4.31 -1.88
C LEU A 83 0.90 3.56 -0.75
N ARG A 84 1.50 2.40 -1.05
CA ARG A 84 2.34 1.66 -0.11
C ARG A 84 3.56 2.49 0.30
N LEU A 85 4.31 3.00 -0.67
CA LEU A 85 5.52 3.79 -0.39
C LEU A 85 5.20 5.05 0.43
N GLU A 86 4.12 5.76 0.09
CA GLU A 86 3.64 6.91 0.85
C GLU A 86 3.25 6.53 2.29
N THR A 87 2.59 5.38 2.47
CA THR A 87 2.23 4.86 3.80
C THR A 87 3.48 4.58 4.62
N LEU A 88 4.46 3.87 4.05
CA LEU A 88 5.73 3.58 4.72
C LEU A 88 6.50 4.85 5.06
N PHE A 89 6.53 5.83 4.14
CA PHE A 89 7.17 7.12 4.37
C PHE A 89 6.54 7.84 5.58
N ARG A 90 5.21 7.94 5.64
CA ARG A 90 4.50 8.57 6.77
C ARG A 90 4.63 7.80 8.09
N MET A 91 4.84 6.50 8.02
CA MET A 91 5.14 5.68 9.20
C MET A 91 6.58 5.84 9.70
N GLY A 92 7.46 6.47 8.94
CA GLY A 92 8.90 6.57 9.23
C GLY A 92 9.70 5.33 8.84
N GLU A 93 9.10 4.40 8.10
CA GLU A 93 9.71 3.13 7.68
C GLU A 93 10.55 3.32 6.39
N HIS A 94 11.44 4.32 6.41
CA HIS A 94 12.19 4.76 5.23
C HIS A 94 13.08 3.65 4.65
N SER A 95 13.71 2.83 5.50
CA SER A 95 14.56 1.73 5.03
C SER A 95 13.76 0.66 4.29
N LEU A 96 12.53 0.39 4.75
CA LEU A 96 11.63 -0.55 4.09
C LEU A 96 11.14 0.04 2.76
N MET A 97 10.75 1.31 2.76
CA MET A 97 10.35 2.03 1.54
C MET A 97 11.45 1.98 0.47
N LEU A 98 12.70 2.22 0.83
CA LEU A 98 13.82 2.18 -0.13
C LEU A 98 14.03 0.79 -0.72
N ARG A 99 13.93 -0.27 0.09
CA ARG A 99 13.99 -1.66 -0.39
C ARG A 99 12.85 -1.98 -1.36
N ASP A 100 11.63 -1.54 -1.04
CA ASP A 100 10.47 -1.75 -1.89
C ASP A 100 10.61 -1.01 -3.24
N ILE A 101 11.20 0.18 -3.23
CA ILE A 101 11.53 0.93 -4.46
C ILE A 101 12.53 0.14 -5.31
N GLU A 102 13.61 -0.36 -4.70
CA GLU A 102 14.60 -1.15 -5.40
C GLU A 102 14.00 -2.45 -5.98
N ASP A 103 13.19 -3.16 -5.20
CA ASP A 103 12.56 -4.40 -5.63
C ASP A 103 11.53 -4.19 -6.75
N PHE A 104 10.70 -3.15 -6.67
CA PHE A 104 9.66 -2.93 -7.67
C PHE A 104 10.20 -2.26 -8.93
N PHE A 105 11.00 -1.20 -8.81
CA PHE A 105 11.46 -0.40 -9.95
C PHE A 105 12.81 -0.82 -10.50
N GLY A 106 13.65 -1.51 -9.73
CA GLY A 106 14.98 -1.92 -10.19
C GLY A 106 14.95 -2.85 -11.39
N GLN A 107 13.96 -3.76 -11.47
CA GLN A 107 13.80 -4.59 -12.67
C GLN A 107 13.42 -3.76 -13.91
N MET A 108 12.62 -2.70 -13.75
CA MET A 108 12.19 -1.84 -14.86
C MET A 108 13.37 -1.05 -15.43
N GLU A 109 14.22 -0.55 -14.55
CA GLU A 109 15.47 0.11 -14.93
C GLU A 109 16.37 -0.82 -15.74
N ALA A 110 16.55 -2.06 -15.27
CA ALA A 110 17.40 -3.05 -15.93
C ALA A 110 16.89 -3.48 -17.33
N TYR A 111 15.57 -3.50 -17.55
CA TYR A 111 14.97 -3.95 -18.81
C TYR A 111 14.80 -2.84 -19.85
N THR A 112 14.27 -1.69 -19.45
CA THR A 112 13.90 -0.62 -20.41
C THR A 112 14.49 0.73 -20.06
N GLY A 113 14.96 0.95 -18.83
CA GLY A 113 15.36 2.26 -18.33
C GLY A 113 14.20 3.22 -18.12
N THR A 114 12.95 2.71 -18.12
CA THR A 114 11.72 3.50 -17.95
C THR A 114 10.89 2.92 -16.81
N LEU A 115 9.89 3.67 -16.34
CA LEU A 115 8.99 3.24 -15.28
C LEU A 115 7.68 2.70 -15.88
N TRP A 116 7.30 1.49 -15.49
CA TRP A 116 6.14 0.80 -16.04
C TRP A 116 4.86 1.02 -15.21
N GLU A 117 3.73 0.78 -15.87
CA GLU A 117 2.43 0.77 -15.22
C GLU A 117 2.26 -0.42 -14.28
N ASN A 118 2.66 -1.61 -14.72
CA ASN A 118 2.53 -2.87 -13.98
C ASN A 118 3.83 -3.65 -13.94
N ARG A 119 4.04 -4.41 -12.88
CA ARG A 119 5.23 -5.25 -12.69
C ARG A 119 5.29 -6.45 -13.65
N ASP A 120 4.16 -6.95 -14.11
CA ASP A 120 3.99 -8.18 -14.87
C ASP A 120 3.98 -7.99 -16.40
N PHE A 121 4.60 -6.94 -16.89
CA PHE A 121 4.75 -6.64 -18.31
C PHE A 121 3.42 -6.36 -19.06
N HIS A 122 2.40 -5.91 -18.34
CA HIS A 122 1.14 -5.42 -18.94
C HIS A 122 1.05 -3.90 -18.85
N GLY A 123 0.37 -3.29 -19.82
CA GLY A 123 0.16 -1.84 -19.84
C GLY A 123 1.33 -1.06 -20.43
N SER A 124 1.51 0.16 -19.97
CA SER A 124 2.54 1.07 -20.48
C SER A 124 3.92 0.78 -19.88
N TYR A 125 4.94 0.73 -20.74
CA TYR A 125 6.34 0.65 -20.32
C TYR A 125 7.02 2.02 -20.15
N ASP A 126 6.28 3.10 -20.31
CA ASP A 126 6.72 4.47 -20.03
C ASP A 126 5.55 5.24 -19.41
N HIS A 127 5.34 5.01 -18.12
CA HIS A 127 4.19 5.53 -17.40
C HIS A 127 4.58 6.70 -16.50
N GLY A 128 4.31 7.94 -16.97
CA GLY A 128 4.75 9.17 -16.32
C GLY A 128 4.34 9.30 -14.84
N PHE A 129 3.17 8.79 -14.44
CA PHE A 129 2.74 8.83 -13.03
C PHE A 129 3.61 7.99 -12.10
N ALA A 130 4.30 6.96 -12.61
CA ALA A 130 5.21 6.17 -11.81
C ALA A 130 6.43 6.98 -11.32
N SER A 131 6.72 8.12 -11.95
CA SER A 131 7.80 9.04 -11.56
C SER A 131 7.62 9.67 -10.16
N TYR A 132 6.47 9.54 -9.53
CA TYR A 132 6.24 9.98 -8.15
C TYR A 132 7.27 9.40 -7.16
N VAL A 133 7.81 8.23 -7.43
CA VAL A 133 8.87 7.62 -6.62
C VAL A 133 10.07 8.57 -6.42
N ALA A 134 10.38 9.41 -7.40
CA ALA A 134 11.45 10.40 -7.29
C ALA A 134 11.20 11.43 -6.18
N SER A 135 9.94 11.85 -6.01
CA SER A 135 9.55 12.78 -4.93
C SER A 135 9.79 12.17 -3.54
N LEU A 136 9.47 10.88 -3.36
CA LEU A 136 9.72 10.17 -2.11
C LEU A 136 11.22 9.99 -1.83
N LEU A 137 12.01 9.68 -2.86
CA LEU A 137 13.46 9.58 -2.74
C LEU A 137 14.10 10.90 -2.32
N ILE A 138 13.62 12.02 -2.88
CA ILE A 138 14.09 13.35 -2.49
C ILE A 138 13.69 13.67 -1.06
N ALA A 139 12.42 13.45 -0.71
CA ALA A 139 11.88 13.74 0.62
C ALA A 139 12.58 12.90 1.70
N SER A 140 12.91 11.63 1.42
CA SER A 140 13.57 10.74 2.39
C SER A 140 15.00 11.15 2.73
N ARG A 141 15.63 11.99 1.90
CA ARG A 141 16.99 12.52 2.13
C ARG A 141 17.01 13.84 2.91
N GLN A 142 15.85 14.47 3.06
CA GLN A 142 15.75 15.70 3.84
C GLN A 142 15.69 15.37 5.33
N PRO A 143 16.41 16.10 6.20
CA PRO A 143 16.21 15.96 7.63
C PRO A 143 14.73 16.26 7.96
N PRO A 144 14.13 15.57 8.94
CA PRO A 144 12.76 15.88 9.32
C PRO A 144 12.66 17.37 9.63
N CYS A 145 11.68 18.05 9.03
CA CYS A 145 11.39 19.43 9.40
C CYS A 145 11.15 19.45 10.92
N GLN A 146 12.06 20.11 11.64
CA GLN A 146 11.82 20.37 13.05
C GLN A 146 10.63 21.33 13.17
N PRO A 147 9.64 21.01 14.01
CA PRO A 147 8.47 21.87 14.23
C PRO A 147 8.84 23.22 14.81
#